data_ba125a6e782d998286bebe9debac4c83
#
_entry.id   ba125a6e782d998286bebe9debac4c83
#
_cell.length_a   1.000
_cell.length_b   1.000
_cell.length_c   1.000
_cell.angle_alpha   90.00
_cell.angle_beta   90.00
_cell.angle_gamma   90.00
#
_symmetry.space_group_name_H-M   'P 1'
#
loop_
_entity.id
_entity.type
_entity.pdbx_description
1 polymer ?
#
loop_
_entity_poly.entity_id
_entity_poly.type
_entity_poly.pdbx_seq_one_letter_code
_entity_poly.pdbx_strand_id
1 'polypeptide(L)'
;MARGLSAREFALDLKKFGKVTRKQATLIFQKITIDLDTRIVLGTPVDEGRARGNWFPSINTPSTAMDEKSLDKSGSKAIAAVTSTATGAKLGETVWMTNNLPYILPLENGHSGQAPEGMVDINLNAVAAQYGGSIVRS
;
A
#
# COMPACT_ATOMS: atom_id res chain seq x y z
N MET A 1 1.87 -19.43 6.76
CA MET A 1 2.51 -18.86 5.63
C MET A 1 1.53 -18.13 4.75
N ALA A 2 2.00 -17.23 4.11
CA ALA A 2 1.17 -16.42 3.26
C ALA A 2 0.88 -17.13 1.96
N ARG A 3 0.17 -18.28 2.03
CA ARG A 3 -0.05 -19.00 0.93
C ARG A 3 -0.72 -18.29 -0.11
N GLY A 4 -0.30 -18.36 -1.26
CA GLY A 4 -0.85 -17.65 -2.38
C GLY A 4 -0.56 -16.18 -2.38
N LEU A 5 0.07 -15.64 -1.33
CA LEU A 5 0.45 -14.27 -1.31
C LEU A 5 1.77 -14.10 -1.99
N SER A 6 1.85 -13.19 -2.90
CA SER A 6 3.10 -12.77 -3.46
C SER A 6 3.33 -11.32 -3.11
N ALA A 7 4.54 -10.99 -2.75
CA ALA A 7 4.90 -9.61 -2.50
C ALA A 7 4.93 -8.83 -3.81
N ARG A 8 4.47 -7.61 -3.75
CA ARG A 8 4.65 -6.63 -4.81
C ARG A 8 5.54 -5.54 -4.26
N GLU A 9 6.55 -5.18 -4.99
CA GLU A 9 7.48 -4.13 -4.56
C GLU A 9 7.50 -3.02 -5.58
N PHE A 10 7.37 -1.79 -5.10
CA PHE A 10 7.57 -0.60 -5.89
C PHE A 10 8.89 0.03 -5.48
N ALA A 11 9.82 0.17 -6.43
CA ALA A 11 11.11 0.80 -6.20
C ALA A 11 11.13 2.17 -6.87
N LEU A 12 11.31 3.20 -6.06
CA LEU A 12 11.36 4.59 -6.52
C LEU A 12 12.73 4.90 -7.10
N ASP A 13 12.75 5.50 -8.29
CA ASP A 13 13.98 5.98 -8.90
C ASP A 13 14.14 7.47 -8.64
N LEU A 14 14.92 7.81 -7.61
CA LEU A 14 15.13 9.19 -7.21
C LEU A 14 15.86 10.02 -8.27
N LYS A 15 16.62 9.39 -9.17
CA LYS A 15 17.35 10.10 -10.23
C LYS A 15 16.40 10.84 -11.19
N LYS A 16 15.16 10.36 -11.31
CA LYS A 16 14.16 10.99 -12.17
C LYS A 16 13.68 12.34 -11.64
N PHE A 17 13.97 12.65 -10.38
CA PHE A 17 13.61 13.94 -9.79
C PHE A 17 14.76 14.95 -9.86
N GLY A 18 15.86 14.62 -10.58
CA GLY A 18 17.03 15.48 -10.68
C GLY A 18 17.90 15.43 -9.44
N LYS A 19 18.68 16.49 -9.21
CA LYS A 19 19.50 16.57 -8.01
C LYS A 19 18.64 16.98 -6.82
N VAL A 20 18.56 16.10 -5.83
CA VAL A 20 17.79 16.36 -4.61
C VAL A 20 18.66 16.15 -3.40
N THR A 21 18.40 16.92 -2.34
CA THR A 21 19.05 16.71 -1.05
C THR A 21 18.48 15.45 -0.41
N ARG A 22 19.18 14.92 0.60
CA ARG A 22 18.67 13.77 1.35
C ARG A 22 17.31 14.08 1.98
N LYS A 23 17.13 15.30 2.49
CA LYS A 23 15.86 15.71 3.07
C LYS A 23 14.74 15.71 2.02
N GLN A 24 15.02 16.25 0.84
CA GLN A 24 14.05 16.25 -0.26
C GLN A 24 13.72 14.83 -0.72
N ALA A 25 14.73 13.97 -0.84
CA ALA A 25 14.52 12.58 -1.21
C ALA A 25 13.64 11.85 -0.20
N THR A 26 13.85 12.10 1.10
CA THR A 26 13.03 11.53 2.15
C THR A 26 11.57 11.97 2.03
N LEU A 27 11.35 13.26 1.79
CA LEU A 27 9.99 13.79 1.63
C LEU A 27 9.29 13.21 0.38
N ILE A 28 10.03 13.05 -0.72
CA ILE A 28 9.51 12.42 -1.94
C ILE A 28 9.10 10.98 -1.65
N PHE A 29 9.97 10.22 -1.00
CA PHE A 29 9.69 8.84 -0.63
C PHE A 29 8.44 8.73 0.24
N GLN A 30 8.35 9.56 1.27
CA GLN A 30 7.20 9.55 2.18
C GLN A 30 5.91 9.91 1.45
N LYS A 31 5.95 10.95 0.62
CA LYS A 31 4.77 11.39 -0.14
C LYS A 31 4.25 10.33 -1.09
N ILE A 32 5.15 9.68 -1.83
CA ILE A 32 4.76 8.65 -2.79
C ILE A 32 4.21 7.43 -2.07
N THR A 33 4.81 7.06 -0.93
CA THR A 33 4.32 5.97 -0.09
C THR A 33 2.90 6.25 0.39
N ILE A 34 2.63 7.45 0.88
CA ILE A 34 1.29 7.84 1.33
C ILE A 34 0.30 7.79 0.18
N ASP A 35 0.68 8.30 -0.99
CA ASP A 35 -0.19 8.29 -2.17
C ASP A 35 -0.53 6.86 -2.59
N LEU A 36 0.48 6.00 -2.73
CA LEU A 36 0.26 4.61 -3.14
C LEU A 36 -0.63 3.87 -2.15
N ASP A 37 -0.29 3.92 -0.87
CA ASP A 37 -0.99 3.14 0.13
C ASP A 37 -2.42 3.66 0.37
N THR A 38 -2.62 4.97 0.28
CA THR A 38 -3.95 5.57 0.33
C THR A 38 -4.81 5.10 -0.84
N ARG A 39 -4.25 5.05 -2.04
CA ARG A 39 -4.96 4.54 -3.21
C ARG A 39 -5.36 3.08 -3.04
N ILE A 40 -4.49 2.27 -2.44
CA ILE A 40 -4.80 0.86 -2.18
C ILE A 40 -5.97 0.75 -1.19
N VAL A 41 -5.95 1.50 -0.10
CA VAL A 41 -7.05 1.51 0.87
C VAL A 41 -8.36 1.91 0.21
N LEU A 42 -8.36 3.04 -0.51
CA LEU A 42 -9.57 3.57 -1.14
C LEU A 42 -10.05 2.70 -2.31
N GLY A 43 -9.15 1.99 -2.97
CA GLY A 43 -9.50 1.04 -4.03
C GLY A 43 -10.05 -0.28 -3.53
N THR A 44 -9.97 -0.54 -2.23
CA THR A 44 -10.43 -1.78 -1.63
C THR A 44 -11.96 -1.78 -1.52
N PRO A 45 -12.63 -2.86 -1.97
CA PRO A 45 -14.09 -2.93 -1.89
C PRO A 45 -14.62 -2.79 -0.47
N VAL A 46 -15.80 -2.19 -0.35
CA VAL A 46 -16.45 -1.95 0.93
C VAL A 46 -17.81 -2.65 0.96
N ASP A 47 -17.98 -3.51 1.95
CA ASP A 47 -19.28 -3.96 2.42
C ASP A 47 -19.46 -3.40 3.82
N GLU A 48 -18.79 -4.00 4.81
CA GLU A 48 -18.82 -3.48 6.17
C GLU A 48 -17.56 -2.67 6.51
N GLY A 49 -16.59 -2.62 5.61
CA GLY A 49 -15.32 -1.91 5.81
C GLY A 49 -14.22 -2.77 6.42
N ARG A 50 -14.44 -4.08 6.53
CA ARG A 50 -13.45 -4.98 7.14
C ARG A 50 -12.19 -5.09 6.29
N ALA A 51 -12.33 -5.21 4.97
CA ALA A 51 -11.16 -5.27 4.10
C ALA A 51 -10.35 -3.98 4.18
N ARG A 52 -11.00 -2.82 4.12
CA ARG A 52 -10.30 -1.53 4.28
C ARG A 52 -9.65 -1.39 5.64
N GLY A 53 -10.32 -1.83 6.70
CA GLY A 53 -9.81 -1.72 8.07
C GLY A 53 -8.69 -2.70 8.39
N ASN A 54 -8.33 -3.59 7.48
CA ASN A 54 -7.29 -4.58 7.70
C ASN A 54 -6.02 -4.34 6.87
N TRP A 55 -5.84 -3.13 6.36
CA TRP A 55 -4.57 -2.71 5.81
C TRP A 55 -3.68 -2.19 6.92
N PHE A 56 -2.55 -2.86 7.14
CA PHE A 56 -1.62 -2.53 8.21
C PHE A 56 -0.26 -2.15 7.62
N PRO A 57 0.13 -0.88 7.69
CA PRO A 57 1.46 -0.46 7.27
C PRO A 57 2.49 -0.80 8.34
N SER A 58 3.71 -1.10 7.91
CA SER A 58 4.81 -1.37 8.82
C SER A 58 6.14 -1.05 8.14
N ILE A 59 7.22 -0.96 8.92
CA ILE A 59 8.55 -0.64 8.39
C ILE A 59 9.44 -1.86 8.50
N ASN A 60 10.12 -2.17 7.40
CA ASN A 60 11.11 -3.23 7.23
C ASN A 60 10.62 -4.67 7.33
N THR A 61 9.56 -4.93 8.08
CA THR A 61 9.00 -6.26 8.23
C THR A 61 7.49 -6.21 8.02
N PRO A 62 6.91 -7.12 7.23
CA PRO A 62 5.46 -7.10 7.02
C PRO A 62 4.71 -7.38 8.31
N SER A 63 3.58 -6.71 8.48
CA SER A 63 2.72 -6.91 9.64
C SER A 63 2.03 -8.26 9.57
N THR A 64 1.86 -8.90 10.73
CA THR A 64 1.06 -10.12 10.85
C THR A 64 -0.33 -9.82 11.45
N ALA A 65 -0.64 -8.55 11.66
CA ALA A 65 -1.89 -8.15 12.28
C ALA A 65 -3.11 -8.51 11.43
N MET A 66 -4.19 -8.85 12.09
CA MET A 66 -5.49 -9.04 11.49
C MET A 66 -6.54 -8.77 12.57
N ASP A 67 -7.53 -7.96 12.24
CA ASP A 67 -8.62 -7.64 13.16
C ASP A 67 -9.96 -7.72 12.45
N GLU A 68 -10.62 -8.85 12.59
CA GLU A 68 -11.90 -9.07 11.93
C GLU A 68 -13.01 -8.15 12.43
N LYS A 69 -12.79 -7.47 13.56
CA LYS A 69 -13.73 -6.50 14.13
C LYS A 69 -13.47 -5.07 13.65
N SER A 70 -12.37 -4.86 12.93
CA SER A 70 -12.04 -3.53 12.42
C SER A 70 -12.89 -3.21 11.20
N LEU A 71 -13.87 -2.35 11.38
CA LEU A 71 -14.77 -1.91 10.32
C LEU A 71 -14.48 -0.43 10.01
N ASP A 72 -13.95 -0.18 8.82
CA ASP A 72 -13.46 1.16 8.46
C ASP A 72 -13.93 1.49 7.04
N LYS A 73 -15.20 1.79 6.90
CA LYS A 73 -15.82 2.00 5.59
C LYS A 73 -15.19 3.13 4.79
N SER A 74 -14.82 4.22 5.46
CA SER A 74 -14.18 5.36 4.79
C SER A 74 -12.70 5.13 4.54
N GLY A 75 -12.08 4.18 5.23
CA GLY A 75 -10.64 3.96 5.20
C GLY A 75 -9.86 4.95 6.03
N SER A 76 -10.50 5.84 6.77
CA SER A 76 -9.81 6.91 7.48
C SER A 76 -8.85 6.41 8.54
N LYS A 77 -9.18 5.33 9.23
CA LYS A 77 -8.30 4.74 10.24
C LYS A 77 -7.05 4.14 9.58
N ALA A 78 -7.24 3.38 8.51
CA ALA A 78 -6.12 2.80 7.76
C ALA A 78 -5.24 3.89 7.15
N ILE A 79 -5.84 4.93 6.57
CA ILE A 79 -5.11 6.05 5.97
C ILE A 79 -4.32 6.82 7.03
N ALA A 80 -4.88 7.02 8.22
CA ALA A 80 -4.16 7.66 9.32
C ALA A 80 -2.94 6.83 9.73
N ALA A 81 -3.08 5.51 9.78
CA ALA A 81 -1.96 4.62 10.07
C ALA A 81 -0.89 4.68 8.98
N VAL A 82 -1.28 4.74 7.72
CA VAL A 82 -0.36 4.91 6.58
C VAL A 82 0.43 6.20 6.73
N THR A 83 -0.23 7.30 6.99
CA THR A 83 0.42 8.60 7.13
C THR A 83 1.42 8.59 8.29
N SER A 84 1.00 8.06 9.44
CA SER A 84 1.87 7.98 10.62
C SER A 84 3.11 7.11 10.34
N THR A 85 2.93 5.96 9.72
CA THR A 85 4.04 5.06 9.40
C THR A 85 4.99 5.68 8.39
N ALA A 86 4.45 6.23 7.30
CA ALA A 86 5.26 6.80 6.23
C ALA A 86 6.07 8.01 6.69
N THR A 87 5.50 8.86 7.52
CA THR A 87 6.22 10.05 8.02
C THR A 87 7.33 9.69 9.01
N GLY A 88 7.31 8.49 9.57
CA GLY A 88 8.39 7.96 10.38
C GLY A 88 9.43 7.17 9.60
N ALA A 89 9.21 6.92 8.33
CA ALA A 89 10.12 6.12 7.51
C ALA A 89 11.31 6.93 7.01
N LYS A 90 12.46 6.27 6.95
CA LYS A 90 13.71 6.88 6.50
C LYS A 90 14.14 6.26 5.16
N LEU A 91 14.97 6.99 4.42
CA LEU A 91 15.58 6.44 3.21
C LEU A 91 16.34 5.17 3.54
N GLY A 92 16.23 4.18 2.68
CA GLY A 92 16.82 2.86 2.88
C GLY A 92 15.91 1.87 3.59
N GLU A 93 14.85 2.36 4.22
CA GLU A 93 13.85 1.48 4.82
C GLU A 93 12.77 1.10 3.81
N THR A 94 12.13 -0.04 4.05
CA THR A 94 11.00 -0.51 3.23
C THR A 94 9.72 -0.30 4.02
N VAL A 95 8.73 0.34 3.40
CA VAL A 95 7.39 0.42 3.99
C VAL A 95 6.56 -0.71 3.40
N TRP A 96 6.03 -1.54 4.28
CA TRP A 96 5.15 -2.64 3.93
C TRP A 96 3.71 -2.22 4.10
N MET A 97 2.85 -2.71 3.22
CA MET A 97 1.40 -2.56 3.33
C MET A 97 0.80 -3.96 3.25
N THR A 98 0.21 -4.43 4.33
CA THR A 98 -0.17 -5.84 4.48
C THR A 98 -1.64 -5.98 4.84
N ASN A 99 -2.29 -6.94 4.22
CA ASN A 99 -3.66 -7.31 4.55
C ASN A 99 -3.71 -8.84 4.67
N ASN A 100 -3.98 -9.32 5.87
CA ASN A 100 -3.92 -10.73 6.19
C ASN A 100 -5.30 -11.42 6.21
N LEU A 101 -6.34 -10.74 5.74
CA LEU A 101 -7.66 -11.35 5.67
C LEU A 101 -7.66 -12.52 4.68
N PRO A 102 -8.36 -13.62 5.00
CA PRO A 102 -8.36 -14.80 4.12
C PRO A 102 -8.91 -14.54 2.72
N TYR A 103 -9.82 -13.57 2.56
CA TYR A 103 -10.46 -13.30 1.27
C TYR A 103 -9.83 -12.14 0.49
N ILE A 104 -8.67 -11.63 0.95
CA ILE A 104 -8.08 -10.48 0.25
C ILE A 104 -7.58 -10.82 -1.15
N LEU A 105 -7.09 -12.03 -1.37
CA LEU A 105 -6.64 -12.44 -2.71
C LEU A 105 -7.78 -12.53 -3.71
N PRO A 106 -8.93 -13.13 -3.38
CA PRO A 106 -10.09 -13.04 -4.27
C PRO A 106 -10.45 -11.61 -4.63
N LEU A 107 -10.40 -10.68 -3.70
CA LEU A 107 -10.68 -9.27 -3.99
C LEU A 107 -9.64 -8.68 -4.97
N GLU A 108 -8.37 -8.98 -4.78
CA GLU A 108 -7.32 -8.53 -5.70
C GLU A 108 -7.50 -9.14 -7.10
N ASN A 109 -8.04 -10.35 -7.18
CA ASN A 109 -8.30 -11.01 -8.44
C ASN A 109 -9.62 -10.60 -9.11
N GLY A 110 -10.26 -9.55 -8.61
CA GLY A 110 -11.42 -8.96 -9.27
C GLY A 110 -12.75 -9.59 -8.92
N HIS A 111 -12.85 -10.34 -7.82
CA HIS A 111 -14.11 -11.00 -7.43
C HIS A 111 -15.15 -10.04 -6.88
N SER A 112 -14.88 -8.74 -6.82
CA SER A 112 -15.84 -7.73 -6.45
C SER A 112 -16.12 -6.79 -7.61
N GLY A 113 -17.38 -6.47 -7.84
CA GLY A 113 -17.78 -5.48 -8.84
C GLY A 113 -17.29 -4.07 -8.52
N GLN A 114 -16.94 -3.79 -7.25
CA GLN A 114 -16.37 -2.52 -6.85
C GLN A 114 -14.90 -2.39 -7.24
N ALA A 115 -14.20 -3.49 -7.47
CA ALA A 115 -12.80 -3.51 -7.84
C ALA A 115 -12.55 -4.65 -8.82
N PRO A 116 -13.07 -4.56 -10.06
CA PRO A 116 -12.94 -5.66 -11.02
C PRO A 116 -11.51 -5.93 -11.45
N GLU A 117 -10.59 -5.00 -11.22
CA GLU A 117 -9.17 -5.16 -11.51
C GLU A 117 -8.32 -5.22 -10.23
N GLY A 118 -8.97 -5.38 -9.08
CA GLY A 118 -8.31 -5.41 -7.78
C GLY A 118 -7.94 -4.02 -7.28
N MET A 119 -7.00 -3.93 -6.36
CA MET A 119 -6.60 -2.67 -5.77
C MET A 119 -5.08 -2.49 -5.65
N VAL A 120 -4.31 -3.57 -5.63
CA VAL A 120 -2.85 -3.46 -5.46
C VAL A 120 -2.16 -3.22 -6.80
N ASP A 121 -2.24 -4.15 -7.73
CA ASP A 121 -1.54 -4.05 -9.00
C ASP A 121 -1.96 -2.82 -9.82
N ILE A 122 -3.26 -2.52 -9.85
CA ILE A 122 -3.75 -1.36 -10.59
C ILE A 122 -3.19 -0.05 -10.02
N ASN A 123 -3.07 0.05 -8.71
CA ASN A 123 -2.54 1.26 -8.08
C ASN A 123 -1.01 1.33 -8.15
N LEU A 124 -0.32 0.20 -8.12
CA LEU A 124 1.12 0.17 -8.38
C LEU A 124 1.42 0.68 -9.79
N ASN A 125 0.66 0.23 -10.78
CA ASN A 125 0.83 0.68 -12.15
C ASN A 125 0.54 2.18 -12.30
N ALA A 126 -0.49 2.69 -11.61
CA ALA A 126 -0.83 4.11 -11.66
C ALA A 126 0.28 4.97 -11.04
N VAL A 127 0.83 4.56 -9.91
CA VAL A 127 1.89 5.29 -9.23
C VAL A 127 3.20 5.23 -10.01
N ALA A 128 3.53 4.07 -10.59
CA ALA A 128 4.71 3.95 -11.46
C ALA A 128 4.59 4.86 -12.68
N ALA A 129 3.41 4.96 -13.28
CA ALA A 129 3.17 5.84 -14.41
C ALA A 129 3.29 7.32 -14.03
N GLN A 130 2.84 7.68 -12.83
CA GLN A 130 2.84 9.07 -12.37
C GLN A 130 4.23 9.53 -11.90
N TYR A 131 4.94 8.70 -11.16
CA TYR A 131 6.18 9.10 -10.48
C TYR A 131 7.44 8.44 -11.07
N GLY A 132 7.29 7.48 -11.96
CA GLY A 132 8.39 6.64 -12.39
C GLY A 132 8.70 5.58 -11.35
N GLY A 133 9.71 4.78 -11.59
CA GLY A 133 10.05 3.66 -10.73
C GLY A 133 9.71 2.33 -11.37
N SER A 134 9.99 1.26 -10.68
CA SER A 134 9.80 -0.09 -11.19
C SER A 134 8.99 -0.95 -10.22
N ILE A 135 8.28 -1.92 -10.78
CA ILE A 135 7.47 -2.86 -10.00
C ILE A 135 8.13 -4.23 -10.11
N VAL A 136 8.35 -4.85 -8.95
CA VAL A 136 8.89 -6.20 -8.86
C VAL A 136 7.83 -7.11 -8.26
N ARG A 137 7.60 -8.26 -8.89
CA ARG A 137 6.69 -9.27 -8.39
C ARG A 137 7.47 -10.51 -8.03
N SER A 138 7.20 -11.05 -6.87
CA SER A 138 7.82 -12.31 -6.44
C SER A 138 6.83 -13.47 -6.50
#